data_334e4a2ede6adc1ed293e3ab493fd938
#
_entry.id   334e4a2ede6adc1ed293e3ab493fd938
#
_cell.length_a   1.000
_cell.length_b   1.000
_cell.length_c   1.000
_cell.angle_alpha   90.00
_cell.angle_beta   90.00
_cell.angle_gamma   90.00
#
_symmetry.space_group_name_H-M   'P 1'
#
loop_
_entity.id
_entity.type
_entity.pdbx_description
1 polymer ?
#
loop_
_entity_poly.entity_id
_entity_poly.type
_entity_poly.pdbx_seq_one_letter_code
_entity_poly.pdbx_strand_id
1 'polypeptide(L)'
;MPLEAFPFKKQLAYTCGMIGWSTMTNTIIVMLPYFYLPPSNSGLTQYVPQLLLFGVFNILSIIAASGRFVDAVFDPFIASLSDKSTNKNGRRIPFMRWAILPAMLFFCLTFYPLVKGESLYNAAWLTINMIFFFMGATTYVIPYNALLPELTDTAAEKVRLSSFQQVGFIIGIILSACINNFADLLQKFIHITERDTALQYTIWAMSVLAGLFMLVPVIFINEKKYSNSKPSHLKLLPAIKKTFSNQNFKYYLVSDFSYYMALSIISSGLLYFLKVLLDLPESYGGELMAAMVIFSLVFYPLVNYFSKKVGKKPIVLFSFALLSLIFVAIFFLGKFPFSPIVQAYMLVLSASIPLASLGILPNAILADIAQHEAHETGENREGMFFAVKYLFVKLGQTLGIALFAFLTIYGKDPGNDYGLRLNGICGFALCVIAFAFFTRFKEQRAA
;
A
#
# COMPACT_ATOMS: atom_id res chain seq x y z
N MET A 1 23.85 -27.18 13.32
CA MET A 1 22.93 -28.11 12.65
C MET A 1 22.29 -27.36 11.49
N PRO A 2 22.20 -27.94 10.29
CA PRO A 2 21.44 -27.32 9.23
C PRO A 2 19.98 -27.15 9.72
N LEU A 3 19.40 -25.97 9.49
CA LEU A 3 18.01 -25.73 9.84
C LEU A 3 17.11 -26.62 8.94
N GLU A 4 16.03 -27.17 9.50
CA GLU A 4 15.05 -27.88 8.69
C GLU A 4 14.45 -26.93 7.66
N ALA A 5 14.32 -27.34 6.40
CA ALA A 5 13.67 -26.54 5.36
C ALA A 5 12.29 -26.06 5.83
N PHE A 6 11.99 -24.78 5.62
CA PHE A 6 10.73 -24.18 6.10
C PHE A 6 9.52 -24.82 5.42
N PRO A 7 8.66 -25.58 6.15
CA PRO A 7 7.63 -26.42 5.54
C PRO A 7 6.57 -25.60 4.80
N PHE A 8 6.03 -26.15 3.70
CA PHE A 8 4.99 -25.51 2.89
C PHE A 8 3.78 -25.01 3.71
N LYS A 9 3.27 -25.82 4.66
CA LYS A 9 2.18 -25.43 5.56
C LYS A 9 2.52 -24.19 6.40
N LYS A 10 3.79 -24.01 6.78
CA LYS A 10 4.26 -22.85 7.53
C LYS A 10 4.42 -21.62 6.62
N GLN A 11 4.74 -21.81 5.34
CA GLN A 11 4.74 -20.72 4.35
C GLN A 11 3.33 -20.18 4.13
N LEU A 12 2.32 -21.05 4.04
CA LEU A 12 0.91 -20.62 4.01
C LEU A 12 0.51 -19.89 5.29
N ALA A 13 0.93 -20.38 6.45
CA ALA A 13 0.67 -19.68 7.72
C ALA A 13 1.33 -18.28 7.74
N TYR A 14 2.55 -18.16 7.20
CA TYR A 14 3.21 -16.87 7.04
C TYR A 14 2.42 -15.95 6.09
N THR A 15 1.95 -16.44 4.95
CA THR A 15 1.11 -15.70 3.99
C THR A 15 -0.13 -15.07 4.65
N CYS A 16 -0.80 -15.82 5.54
CA CYS A 16 -1.99 -15.32 6.25
C CYS A 16 -1.72 -14.02 7.01
N GLY A 17 -0.55 -13.88 7.63
CA GLY A 17 -0.19 -12.65 8.34
C GLY A 17 -0.18 -11.41 7.44
N MET A 18 0.29 -11.56 6.20
CA MET A 18 0.29 -10.48 5.22
C MET A 18 -1.12 -10.20 4.68
N ILE A 19 -1.98 -11.21 4.52
CA ILE A 19 -3.39 -11.01 4.15
C ILE A 19 -4.06 -10.06 5.16
N GLY A 20 -3.97 -10.37 6.45
CA GLY A 20 -4.61 -9.56 7.49
C GLY A 20 -4.07 -8.13 7.54
N TRP A 21 -2.75 -7.96 7.59
CA TRP A 21 -2.12 -6.64 7.63
C TRP A 21 -2.46 -5.81 6.38
N SER A 22 -2.37 -6.42 5.20
CA SER A 22 -2.68 -5.76 3.92
C SER A 22 -4.14 -5.35 3.83
N THR A 23 -5.07 -6.19 4.30
CA THR A 23 -6.51 -5.85 4.34
C THR A 23 -6.75 -4.57 5.13
N MET A 24 -6.23 -4.47 6.37
CA MET A 24 -6.43 -3.28 7.20
C MET A 24 -5.79 -2.03 6.58
N THR A 25 -4.53 -2.12 6.15
CA THR A 25 -3.80 -0.95 5.63
C THR A 25 -4.34 -0.45 4.31
N ASN A 26 -4.75 -1.33 3.39
CA ASN A 26 -5.35 -0.92 2.13
C ASN A 26 -6.80 -0.42 2.31
N THR A 27 -7.54 -0.94 3.29
CA THR A 27 -8.85 -0.36 3.65
C THR A 27 -8.73 1.11 4.05
N ILE A 28 -7.71 1.49 4.82
CA ILE A 28 -7.45 2.91 5.12
C ILE A 28 -7.24 3.70 3.82
N ILE A 29 -6.43 3.19 2.89
CA ILE A 29 -6.12 3.92 1.64
C ILE A 29 -7.38 4.12 0.79
N VAL A 30 -8.21 3.09 0.64
CA VAL A 30 -9.38 3.09 -0.25
C VAL A 30 -10.58 3.74 0.41
N MET A 31 -10.88 3.35 1.66
CA MET A 31 -12.15 3.70 2.30
C MET A 31 -12.10 4.99 3.13
N LEU A 32 -10.92 5.39 3.65
CA LEU A 32 -10.86 6.54 4.55
C LEU A 32 -11.34 7.84 3.89
N PRO A 33 -10.84 8.24 2.69
CA PRO A 33 -11.35 9.42 2.02
C PRO A 33 -12.84 9.31 1.71
N TYR A 34 -13.25 8.16 1.19
CA TYR A 34 -14.62 7.91 0.75
C TYR A 34 -15.63 7.90 1.91
N PHE A 35 -15.26 7.37 3.08
CA PHE A 35 -16.11 7.31 4.26
C PHE A 35 -16.26 8.67 4.95
N TYR A 36 -15.18 9.47 5.03
CA TYR A 36 -15.19 10.75 5.76
C TYR A 36 -15.56 11.96 4.92
N LEU A 37 -15.32 11.93 3.61
CA LEU A 37 -15.64 12.97 2.63
C LEU A 37 -16.39 12.40 1.41
N PRO A 38 -17.51 11.68 1.63
CA PRO A 38 -18.20 11.02 0.54
C PRO A 38 -18.74 12.03 -0.50
N PRO A 39 -18.94 11.61 -1.77
CA PRO A 39 -19.69 12.39 -2.74
C PRO A 39 -21.19 12.44 -2.34
N SER A 40 -21.89 13.50 -2.74
CA SER A 40 -23.28 13.75 -2.35
C SER A 40 -24.27 12.66 -2.77
N ASN A 41 -23.95 11.94 -3.87
CA ASN A 41 -24.80 10.85 -4.39
C ASN A 41 -24.50 9.47 -3.80
N SER A 42 -23.61 9.38 -2.81
CA SER A 42 -23.21 8.09 -2.21
C SER A 42 -24.20 7.55 -1.16
N GLY A 43 -25.07 8.39 -0.65
CA GLY A 43 -25.95 8.06 0.49
C GLY A 43 -25.21 7.95 1.84
N LEU A 44 -23.94 8.41 1.91
CA LEU A 44 -23.13 8.45 3.12
C LEU A 44 -23.14 9.84 3.75
N THR A 45 -22.99 9.89 5.08
CA THR A 45 -22.86 11.15 5.83
C THR A 45 -21.42 11.67 5.74
N GLN A 46 -21.24 12.97 5.47
CA GLN A 46 -19.93 13.61 5.58
C GLN A 46 -19.61 13.86 7.06
N TYR A 47 -18.47 13.38 7.53
CA TYR A 47 -18.09 13.44 8.96
C TYR A 47 -16.99 14.46 9.26
N VAL A 48 -16.20 14.83 8.27
CA VAL A 48 -15.10 15.79 8.44
C VAL A 48 -15.33 16.99 7.53
N PRO A 49 -15.25 18.24 8.06
CA PRO A 49 -15.42 19.41 7.25
C PRO A 49 -14.27 19.59 6.25
N GLN A 50 -14.59 20.09 5.06
CA GLN A 50 -13.61 20.43 4.01
C GLN A 50 -12.92 21.77 4.29
N LEU A 51 -12.34 21.93 5.49
CA LEU A 51 -11.64 23.15 5.85
C LEU A 51 -10.19 23.11 5.33
N LEU A 52 -9.77 24.23 4.75
CA LEU A 52 -8.39 24.47 4.37
C LEU A 52 -7.61 25.00 5.57
N LEU A 53 -6.66 24.22 6.05
CA LEU A 53 -5.66 24.67 7.00
C LEU A 53 -4.48 25.27 6.23
N PHE A 54 -4.05 26.46 6.64
CA PHE A 54 -2.99 27.24 5.98
C PHE A 54 -3.27 27.55 4.49
N GLY A 55 -4.54 27.53 4.07
CA GLY A 55 -4.94 27.83 2.69
C GLY A 55 -4.59 26.76 1.64
N VAL A 56 -3.96 25.64 2.05
CA VAL A 56 -3.43 24.61 1.13
C VAL A 56 -3.81 23.20 1.55
N PHE A 57 -3.91 22.90 2.83
CA PHE A 57 -4.11 21.54 3.31
C PHE A 57 -5.54 21.32 3.80
N ASN A 58 -6.21 20.32 3.23
CA ASN A 58 -7.45 19.78 3.79
C ASN A 58 -7.16 19.07 5.12
N ILE A 59 -8.06 19.17 6.10
CA ILE A 59 -7.95 18.49 7.39
C ILE A 59 -7.68 16.99 7.20
N LEU A 60 -8.39 16.31 6.30
CA LEU A 60 -8.21 14.90 6.05
C LEU A 60 -6.81 14.58 5.47
N SER A 61 -6.24 15.48 4.66
CA SER A 61 -4.87 15.37 4.17
C SER A 61 -3.85 15.35 5.30
N ILE A 62 -4.03 16.25 6.29
CA ILE A 62 -3.15 16.35 7.45
C ILE A 62 -3.30 15.11 8.34
N ILE A 63 -4.52 14.62 8.52
CA ILE A 63 -4.79 13.42 9.30
C ILE A 63 -4.11 12.19 8.64
N ALA A 64 -4.29 12.02 7.33
CA ALA A 64 -3.65 10.92 6.59
C ALA A 64 -2.12 11.00 6.65
N ALA A 65 -1.56 12.22 6.54
CA ALA A 65 -0.13 12.46 6.64
C ALA A 65 0.40 12.18 8.06
N SER A 66 -0.32 12.58 9.11
CA SER A 66 0.12 12.38 10.50
C SER A 66 0.26 10.92 10.87
N GLY A 67 -0.70 10.08 10.49
CA GLY A 67 -0.65 8.63 10.73
C GLY A 67 0.56 7.98 10.06
N ARG A 68 0.85 8.34 8.82
CA ARG A 68 2.00 7.80 8.07
C ARG A 68 3.34 8.37 8.56
N PHE A 69 3.37 9.60 9.02
CA PHE A 69 4.57 10.17 9.63
C PHE A 69 4.95 9.40 10.90
N VAL A 70 3.96 9.11 11.75
CA VAL A 70 4.17 8.27 12.93
C VAL A 70 4.68 6.88 12.54
N ASP A 71 4.10 6.25 11.52
CA ASP A 71 4.54 4.97 10.97
C ASP A 71 6.04 5.02 10.59
N ALA A 72 6.46 6.05 9.85
CA ALA A 72 7.86 6.22 9.43
C ALA A 72 8.85 6.40 10.60
N VAL A 73 8.43 7.11 11.66
CA VAL A 73 9.26 7.31 12.86
C VAL A 73 9.30 6.05 13.73
N PHE A 74 8.18 5.34 13.83
CA PHE A 74 8.06 4.13 14.63
C PHE A 74 8.77 2.92 14.03
N ASP A 75 8.91 2.82 12.70
CA ASP A 75 9.58 1.70 12.04
C ASP A 75 10.98 1.40 12.61
N PRO A 76 11.93 2.36 12.68
CA PRO A 76 13.25 2.12 13.23
C PRO A 76 13.21 1.79 14.72
N PHE A 77 12.28 2.39 15.46
CA PHE A 77 12.12 2.16 16.89
C PHE A 77 11.69 0.72 17.18
N ILE A 78 10.64 0.23 16.50
CA ILE A 78 10.16 -1.15 16.63
C ILE A 78 11.19 -2.15 16.12
N ALA A 79 11.86 -1.86 15.01
CA ALA A 79 12.96 -2.70 14.50
C ALA A 79 14.03 -2.88 15.60
N SER A 80 14.51 -1.78 16.19
CA SER A 80 15.51 -1.82 17.24
C SER A 80 15.05 -2.56 18.49
N LEU A 81 13.79 -2.35 18.93
CA LEU A 81 13.23 -3.05 20.09
C LEU A 81 13.14 -4.56 19.85
N SER A 82 12.63 -4.96 18.69
CA SER A 82 12.48 -6.37 18.34
C SER A 82 13.85 -7.06 18.12
N ASP A 83 14.85 -6.35 17.57
CA ASP A 83 16.22 -6.86 17.41
C ASP A 83 16.92 -7.15 18.73
N LYS A 84 16.66 -6.32 19.75
CA LYS A 84 17.25 -6.45 21.09
C LYS A 84 16.48 -7.40 22.00
N SER A 85 15.34 -7.90 21.58
CA SER A 85 14.48 -8.74 22.42
C SER A 85 15.13 -10.08 22.75
N THR A 86 15.12 -10.45 24.02
CA THR A 86 15.62 -11.72 24.57
C THR A 86 14.48 -12.63 25.05
N ASN A 87 13.26 -12.42 24.55
CA ASN A 87 12.07 -13.13 25.00
C ASN A 87 12.19 -14.64 24.78
N LYS A 88 11.73 -15.42 25.77
CA LYS A 88 11.75 -16.89 25.74
C LYS A 88 10.91 -17.52 24.62
N ASN A 89 9.96 -16.78 24.04
CA ASN A 89 9.08 -17.27 22.96
C ASN A 89 9.51 -16.81 21.56
N GLY A 90 10.71 -16.28 21.40
CA GLY A 90 11.22 -15.71 20.16
C GLY A 90 11.37 -14.18 20.25
N ARG A 91 12.09 -13.58 19.31
CA ARG A 91 12.35 -12.14 19.29
C ARG A 91 11.23 -11.36 18.60
N ARG A 92 10.63 -11.92 17.54
CA ARG A 92 9.67 -11.28 16.64
C ARG A 92 8.22 -11.59 16.99
N ILE A 93 7.90 -12.86 17.22
CA ILE A 93 6.54 -13.35 17.46
C ILE A 93 5.84 -12.65 18.66
N PRO A 94 6.51 -12.37 19.81
CA PRO A 94 5.85 -11.66 20.90
C PRO A 94 5.36 -10.26 20.52
N PHE A 95 6.14 -9.49 19.73
CA PHE A 95 5.72 -8.17 19.24
C PHE A 95 4.50 -8.28 18.35
N MET A 96 4.51 -9.23 17.39
CA MET A 96 3.38 -9.49 16.51
C MET A 96 2.12 -9.82 17.30
N ARG A 97 2.23 -10.69 18.31
CA ARG A 97 1.11 -11.10 19.18
C ARG A 97 0.46 -9.92 19.88
N TRP A 98 1.25 -9.07 20.53
CA TRP A 98 0.73 -7.92 21.28
C TRP A 98 0.19 -6.82 20.39
N ALA A 99 0.64 -6.72 19.14
CA ALA A 99 0.21 -5.70 18.19
C ALA A 99 -1.19 -5.95 17.61
N ILE A 100 -1.65 -7.21 17.54
CA ILE A 100 -2.90 -7.57 16.83
C ILE A 100 -4.12 -6.87 17.44
N LEU A 101 -4.34 -7.02 18.76
CA LEU A 101 -5.52 -6.44 19.42
C LEU A 101 -5.56 -4.90 19.32
N PRO A 102 -4.47 -4.14 19.63
CA PRO A 102 -4.46 -2.70 19.42
C PRO A 102 -4.73 -2.31 17.96
N ALA A 103 -4.10 -3.00 17.00
CA ALA A 103 -4.32 -2.70 15.58
C ALA A 103 -5.80 -2.90 15.18
N MET A 104 -6.43 -4.00 15.59
CA MET A 104 -7.85 -4.25 15.35
C MET A 104 -8.75 -3.19 15.98
N LEU A 105 -8.51 -2.88 17.26
CA LEU A 105 -9.32 -1.93 18.01
C LEU A 105 -9.27 -0.53 17.37
N PHE A 106 -8.07 0.01 17.17
CA PHE A 106 -7.91 1.35 16.62
C PHE A 106 -8.31 1.43 15.13
N PHE A 107 -8.19 0.33 14.39
CA PHE A 107 -8.77 0.25 13.04
C PHE A 107 -10.31 0.37 13.08
N CYS A 108 -11.00 -0.33 13.97
CA CYS A 108 -12.44 -0.20 14.14
C CYS A 108 -12.83 1.23 14.56
N LEU A 109 -12.10 1.81 15.52
CA LEU A 109 -12.35 3.17 16.02
C LEU A 109 -12.07 4.25 14.97
N THR A 110 -11.14 3.99 14.03
CA THR A 110 -10.89 4.88 12.90
C THR A 110 -12.13 5.08 12.02
N PHE A 111 -13.02 4.08 11.91
CA PHE A 111 -14.26 4.17 11.15
C PHE A 111 -15.51 4.32 12.04
N TYR A 112 -15.33 4.83 13.25
CA TYR A 112 -16.42 5.13 14.19
C TYR A 112 -16.42 6.63 14.55
N PRO A 113 -17.14 7.50 13.79
CA PRO A 113 -17.27 8.90 14.11
C PRO A 113 -17.97 9.10 15.47
N LEU A 114 -17.51 10.06 16.28
CA LEU A 114 -18.11 10.35 17.59
C LEU A 114 -19.45 11.10 17.48
N VAL A 115 -19.58 11.93 16.44
CA VAL A 115 -20.73 12.81 16.25
C VAL A 115 -21.29 12.60 14.85
N LYS A 116 -22.62 12.54 14.72
CA LYS A 116 -23.29 12.50 13.40
C LYS A 116 -23.08 13.85 12.68
N GLY A 117 -22.64 13.77 11.42
CA GLY A 117 -22.38 14.95 10.58
C GLY A 117 -20.98 15.54 10.75
N GLU A 118 -20.76 16.66 10.07
CA GLU A 118 -19.46 17.33 10.01
C GLU A 118 -19.04 17.90 11.37
N SER A 119 -17.87 17.49 11.85
CA SER A 119 -17.34 17.97 13.13
C SER A 119 -15.81 17.89 13.20
N LEU A 120 -15.19 18.91 13.82
CA LEU A 120 -13.78 18.88 14.19
C LEU A 120 -13.47 17.83 15.26
N TYR A 121 -14.43 17.46 16.10
CA TYR A 121 -14.28 16.36 17.06
C TYR A 121 -14.06 15.03 16.34
N ASN A 122 -14.75 14.80 15.22
CA ASN A 122 -14.53 13.64 14.37
C ASN A 122 -13.12 13.62 13.77
N ALA A 123 -12.63 14.80 13.33
CA ALA A 123 -11.28 14.95 12.81
C ALA A 123 -10.21 14.65 13.86
N ALA A 124 -10.35 15.18 15.07
CA ALA A 124 -9.44 14.91 16.18
C ALA A 124 -9.46 13.44 16.59
N TRP A 125 -10.66 12.85 16.71
CA TRP A 125 -10.85 11.44 17.02
C TRP A 125 -10.21 10.52 15.97
N LEU A 126 -10.44 10.81 14.70
CA LEU A 126 -9.82 10.11 13.58
C LEU A 126 -8.30 10.17 13.64
N THR A 127 -7.73 11.36 13.91
CA THR A 127 -6.28 11.55 14.03
C THR A 127 -5.68 10.65 15.10
N ILE A 128 -6.27 10.67 16.30
CA ILE A 128 -5.80 9.86 17.44
C ILE A 128 -5.84 8.37 17.10
N ASN A 129 -6.97 7.89 16.55
CA ASN A 129 -7.13 6.48 16.24
C ASN A 129 -6.22 6.04 15.10
N MET A 130 -5.99 6.86 14.08
CA MET A 130 -5.03 6.56 13.02
C MET A 130 -3.59 6.43 13.53
N ILE A 131 -3.16 7.33 14.42
CA ILE A 131 -1.83 7.26 15.05
C ILE A 131 -1.66 5.91 15.76
N PHE A 132 -2.59 5.54 16.64
CA PHE A 132 -2.51 4.28 17.38
C PHE A 132 -2.67 3.06 16.47
N PHE A 133 -3.50 3.14 15.43
CA PHE A 133 -3.60 2.08 14.43
C PHE A 133 -2.26 1.84 13.73
N PHE A 134 -1.59 2.90 13.22
CA PHE A 134 -0.31 2.74 12.55
C PHE A 134 0.79 2.27 13.50
N MET A 135 0.80 2.71 14.75
CA MET A 135 1.70 2.16 15.78
C MET A 135 1.50 0.64 15.95
N GLY A 136 0.26 0.18 16.04
CA GLY A 136 -0.08 -1.25 16.10
C GLY A 136 0.33 -2.00 14.83
N ALA A 137 -0.05 -1.46 13.65
CA ALA A 137 0.26 -2.07 12.35
C ALA A 137 1.77 -2.19 12.10
N THR A 138 2.55 -1.17 12.48
CA THR A 138 4.03 -1.18 12.41
C THR A 138 4.64 -2.18 13.39
N THR A 139 4.12 -2.23 14.63
CA THR A 139 4.59 -3.19 15.65
C THR A 139 4.36 -4.64 15.21
N TYR A 140 3.39 -4.88 14.33
CA TYR A 140 3.20 -6.19 13.70
C TYR A 140 4.11 -6.40 12.49
N VAL A 141 4.10 -5.47 11.52
CA VAL A 141 4.68 -5.74 10.19
C VAL A 141 6.21 -5.68 10.17
N ILE A 142 6.84 -4.87 11.01
CA ILE A 142 8.31 -4.79 11.06
C ILE A 142 8.92 -6.11 11.55
N PRO A 143 8.51 -6.68 12.70
CA PRO A 143 8.97 -8.00 13.10
C PRO A 143 8.57 -9.12 12.13
N TYR A 144 7.37 -9.03 11.54
CA TYR A 144 6.89 -9.98 10.53
C TYR A 144 7.81 -10.01 9.29
N ASN A 145 8.19 -8.85 8.74
CA ASN A 145 9.11 -8.77 7.60
C ASN A 145 10.52 -9.26 7.98
N ALA A 146 10.96 -8.99 9.20
CA ALA A 146 12.26 -9.45 9.68
C ALA A 146 12.32 -10.98 9.87
N LEU A 147 11.19 -11.65 10.06
CA LEU A 147 11.15 -13.12 10.09
C LEU A 147 11.50 -13.76 8.75
N LEU A 148 11.19 -13.10 7.62
CA LEU A 148 11.39 -13.69 6.28
C LEU A 148 12.83 -14.19 6.07
N PRO A 149 13.88 -13.36 6.20
CA PRO A 149 15.26 -13.80 6.08
C PRO A 149 15.71 -14.73 7.22
N GLU A 150 15.03 -14.67 8.37
CA GLU A 150 15.37 -15.49 9.53
C GLU A 150 14.83 -16.93 9.44
N LEU A 151 13.72 -17.12 8.69
CA LEU A 151 13.05 -18.42 8.49
C LEU A 151 13.57 -19.20 7.28
N THR A 152 14.52 -18.64 6.51
CA THR A 152 14.96 -19.20 5.23
C THR A 152 16.48 -19.16 5.13
N ASP A 153 17.10 -20.28 4.77
CA ASP A 153 18.56 -20.39 4.68
C ASP A 153 19.10 -20.10 3.28
N THR A 154 18.35 -20.48 2.24
CA THR A 154 18.79 -20.33 0.85
C THR A 154 18.13 -19.16 0.14
N ALA A 155 18.82 -18.59 -0.86
CA ALA A 155 18.28 -17.55 -1.70
C ALA A 155 16.97 -17.98 -2.40
N ALA A 156 16.87 -19.25 -2.81
CA ALA A 156 15.65 -19.78 -3.43
C ALA A 156 14.47 -19.82 -2.46
N GLU A 157 14.69 -20.22 -1.20
CA GLU A 157 13.65 -20.20 -0.16
C GLU A 157 13.20 -18.79 0.17
N LYS A 158 14.13 -17.81 0.25
CA LYS A 158 13.80 -16.38 0.46
C LYS A 158 12.90 -15.88 -0.66
N VAL A 159 13.25 -16.13 -1.92
CA VAL A 159 12.43 -15.75 -3.07
C VAL A 159 11.05 -16.40 -3.01
N ARG A 160 10.99 -17.70 -2.69
CA ARG A 160 9.72 -18.42 -2.57
C ARG A 160 8.84 -17.84 -1.46
N LEU A 161 9.38 -17.62 -0.27
CA LEU A 161 8.62 -17.06 0.86
C LEU A 161 8.18 -15.62 0.59
N SER A 162 9.02 -14.81 -0.08
CA SER A 162 8.65 -13.46 -0.54
C SER A 162 7.50 -13.49 -1.55
N SER A 163 7.48 -14.48 -2.45
CA SER A 163 6.36 -14.66 -3.40
C SER A 163 5.06 -14.99 -2.67
N PHE A 164 5.11 -15.87 -1.67
CA PHE A 164 3.96 -16.17 -0.81
C PHE A 164 3.48 -14.93 -0.04
N GLN A 165 4.39 -14.14 0.48
CA GLN A 165 4.08 -12.86 1.13
C GLN A 165 3.36 -11.91 0.16
N GLN A 166 3.86 -11.79 -1.08
CA GLN A 166 3.25 -10.94 -2.09
C GLN A 166 1.84 -11.40 -2.48
N VAL A 167 1.61 -12.71 -2.60
CA VAL A 167 0.25 -13.26 -2.81
C VAL A 167 -0.67 -12.86 -1.66
N GLY A 168 -0.20 -12.96 -0.41
CA GLY A 168 -0.98 -12.51 0.75
C GLY A 168 -1.31 -11.02 0.69
N PHE A 169 -0.35 -10.19 0.30
CA PHE A 169 -0.55 -8.75 0.13
C PHE A 169 -1.63 -8.43 -0.91
N ILE A 170 -1.60 -9.11 -2.06
CA ILE A 170 -2.58 -8.97 -3.14
C ILE A 170 -3.99 -9.37 -2.68
N ILE A 171 -4.12 -10.52 -2.00
CA ILE A 171 -5.42 -10.96 -1.46
C ILE A 171 -5.98 -9.90 -0.51
N GLY A 172 -5.15 -9.30 0.34
CA GLY A 172 -5.58 -8.22 1.24
C GLY A 172 -6.06 -6.96 0.50
N ILE A 173 -5.42 -6.58 -0.60
CA ILE A 173 -5.90 -5.49 -1.48
C ILE A 173 -7.31 -5.81 -2.02
N ILE A 174 -7.51 -7.01 -2.54
CA ILE A 174 -8.81 -7.43 -3.08
C ILE A 174 -9.88 -7.38 -2.00
N LEU A 175 -9.62 -7.93 -0.81
CA LEU A 175 -10.55 -7.91 0.31
C LEU A 175 -10.93 -6.48 0.71
N SER A 176 -9.96 -5.56 0.74
CA SER A 176 -10.21 -4.14 1.05
C SER A 176 -11.08 -3.45 -0.02
N ALA A 177 -10.89 -3.78 -1.29
CA ALA A 177 -11.68 -3.23 -2.39
C ALA A 177 -13.11 -3.78 -2.43
N CYS A 178 -13.34 -5.00 -1.93
CA CYS A 178 -14.66 -5.64 -1.86
C CYS A 178 -15.52 -5.20 -0.67
N ILE A 179 -15.10 -4.24 0.16
CA ILE A 179 -15.84 -3.81 1.35
C ILE A 179 -17.26 -3.35 1.01
N ASN A 180 -17.45 -2.60 -0.08
CA ASN A 180 -18.78 -2.17 -0.52
C ASN A 180 -19.67 -3.35 -0.90
N ASN A 181 -19.12 -4.36 -1.59
CA ASN A 181 -19.86 -5.59 -1.93
C ASN A 181 -20.32 -6.33 -0.68
N PHE A 182 -19.47 -6.43 0.34
CA PHE A 182 -19.82 -7.04 1.63
C PHE A 182 -20.82 -6.19 2.41
N ALA A 183 -20.75 -4.87 2.33
CA ALA A 183 -21.74 -3.99 2.94
C ALA A 183 -23.11 -4.13 2.27
N ASP A 184 -23.17 -4.27 0.95
CA ASP A 184 -24.41 -4.53 0.20
C ASP A 184 -25.03 -5.86 0.59
N LEU A 185 -24.20 -6.90 0.76
CA LEU A 185 -24.66 -8.20 1.25
C LEU A 185 -25.20 -8.09 2.68
N LEU A 186 -24.50 -7.40 3.56
CA LEU A 186 -24.90 -7.23 4.96
C LEU A 186 -26.23 -6.46 5.07
N GLN A 187 -26.41 -5.40 4.26
CA GLN A 187 -27.68 -4.68 4.19
C GLN A 187 -28.86 -5.60 3.80
N LYS A 188 -28.66 -6.48 2.83
CA LYS A 188 -29.69 -7.44 2.39
C LYS A 188 -30.01 -8.48 3.44
N PHE A 189 -29.01 -9.02 4.15
CA PHE A 189 -29.21 -10.10 5.10
C PHE A 189 -29.74 -9.64 6.46
N ILE A 190 -29.29 -8.47 6.94
CA ILE A 190 -29.62 -7.97 8.30
C ILE A 190 -30.63 -6.80 8.26
N HIS A 191 -31.08 -6.41 7.04
CA HIS A 191 -32.05 -5.31 6.82
C HIS A 191 -31.61 -3.97 7.46
N ILE A 192 -30.30 -3.65 7.39
CA ILE A 192 -29.76 -2.37 7.84
C ILE A 192 -30.16 -1.29 6.84
N THR A 193 -30.87 -0.26 7.31
CA THR A 193 -31.36 0.82 6.44
C THR A 193 -30.28 1.88 6.15
N GLU A 194 -29.44 2.20 7.13
CA GLU A 194 -28.40 3.22 6.99
C GLU A 194 -27.13 2.64 6.34
N ARG A 195 -26.67 3.27 5.27
CA ARG A 195 -25.44 2.87 4.54
C ARG A 195 -24.19 2.99 5.40
N ASP A 196 -24.09 4.05 6.19
CA ASP A 196 -22.96 4.30 7.11
C ASP A 196 -22.79 3.14 8.09
N THR A 197 -23.89 2.70 8.72
CA THR A 197 -23.91 1.60 9.67
C THR A 197 -23.51 0.28 9.03
N ALA A 198 -23.99 0.01 7.81
CA ALA A 198 -23.62 -1.20 7.07
C ALA A 198 -22.13 -1.25 6.77
N LEU A 199 -21.54 -0.12 6.34
CA LEU A 199 -20.10 -0.01 6.10
C LEU A 199 -19.30 -0.20 7.39
N GLN A 200 -19.70 0.43 8.49
CA GLN A 200 -19.04 0.28 9.79
C GLN A 200 -19.00 -1.18 10.25
N TYR A 201 -20.14 -1.86 10.23
CA TYR A 201 -20.19 -3.27 10.62
C TYR A 201 -19.38 -4.17 9.69
N THR A 202 -19.38 -3.89 8.39
CA THR A 202 -18.55 -4.59 7.43
C THR A 202 -17.07 -4.41 7.72
N ILE A 203 -16.64 -3.17 7.98
CA ILE A 203 -15.25 -2.85 8.31
C ILE A 203 -14.84 -3.52 9.63
N TRP A 204 -15.73 -3.58 10.64
CA TRP A 204 -15.47 -4.26 11.90
C TRP A 204 -15.36 -5.79 11.70
N ALA A 205 -16.25 -6.38 10.92
CA ALA A 205 -16.14 -7.79 10.55
C ALA A 205 -14.83 -8.10 9.82
N MET A 206 -14.44 -7.22 8.89
CA MET A 206 -13.15 -7.32 8.20
C MET A 206 -11.96 -7.14 9.14
N SER A 207 -12.06 -6.28 10.16
CA SER A 207 -11.03 -6.15 11.20
C SER A 207 -10.84 -7.45 11.96
N VAL A 208 -11.93 -8.11 12.35
CA VAL A 208 -11.88 -9.41 13.03
C VAL A 208 -11.26 -10.48 12.13
N LEU A 209 -11.71 -10.56 10.88
CA LEU A 209 -11.15 -11.49 9.90
C LEU A 209 -9.66 -11.25 9.67
N ALA A 210 -9.25 -10.00 9.50
CA ALA A 210 -7.84 -9.60 9.33
C ALA A 210 -7.01 -9.96 10.57
N GLY A 211 -7.53 -9.70 11.76
CA GLY A 211 -6.89 -10.07 13.02
C GLY A 211 -6.71 -11.59 13.16
N LEU A 212 -7.70 -12.38 12.76
CA LEU A 212 -7.58 -13.84 12.71
C LEU A 212 -6.48 -14.28 11.74
N PHE A 213 -6.41 -13.70 10.56
CA PHE A 213 -5.30 -13.96 9.63
C PHE A 213 -3.94 -13.56 10.20
N MET A 214 -3.83 -12.41 10.87
CA MET A 214 -2.59 -11.97 11.52
C MET A 214 -2.19 -12.90 12.67
N LEU A 215 -3.13 -13.53 13.34
CA LEU A 215 -2.89 -14.46 14.44
C LEU A 215 -2.30 -15.80 13.97
N VAL A 216 -2.62 -16.23 12.73
CA VAL A 216 -2.17 -17.53 12.18
C VAL A 216 -0.64 -17.71 12.27
N PRO A 217 0.22 -16.82 11.75
CA PRO A 217 1.67 -16.99 11.87
C PRO A 217 2.16 -16.96 13.32
N VAL A 218 1.49 -16.20 14.20
CA VAL A 218 1.86 -16.10 15.62
C VAL A 218 1.64 -17.43 16.37
N ILE A 219 0.61 -18.19 15.98
CA ILE A 219 0.28 -19.49 16.60
C ILE A 219 1.10 -20.61 15.96
N PHE A 220 1.18 -20.62 14.63
CA PHE A 220 1.70 -21.78 13.90
C PHE A 220 3.20 -21.74 13.59
N ILE A 221 3.88 -20.58 13.71
CA ILE A 221 5.31 -20.48 13.45
C ILE A 221 6.06 -20.45 14.79
N ASN A 222 6.96 -21.44 14.96
CA ASN A 222 7.89 -21.43 16.09
C ASN A 222 9.22 -20.82 15.64
N GLU A 223 9.41 -19.52 15.96
CA GLU A 223 10.61 -18.75 15.58
C GLU A 223 11.91 -19.46 15.99
N LYS A 224 11.99 -20.00 17.21
CA LYS A 224 13.20 -20.65 17.71
C LYS A 224 13.62 -21.91 16.97
N LYS A 225 12.66 -22.62 16.37
CA LYS A 225 12.97 -23.84 15.63
C LYS A 225 13.63 -23.52 14.29
N TYR A 226 13.33 -22.36 13.70
CA TYR A 226 13.72 -22.00 12.34
C TYR A 226 14.64 -20.80 12.23
N SER A 227 14.94 -20.08 13.35
CA SER A 227 15.79 -18.90 13.34
C SER A 227 16.95 -19.04 14.33
N ASN A 228 18.18 -18.88 13.81
CA ASN A 228 19.42 -18.81 14.60
C ASN A 228 20.03 -17.39 14.57
N SER A 229 19.27 -16.36 14.18
CA SER A 229 19.81 -15.03 13.99
C SER A 229 20.22 -14.37 15.30
N LYS A 230 21.43 -13.81 15.31
CA LYS A 230 22.01 -13.06 16.45
C LYS A 230 21.60 -11.58 16.37
N PRO A 231 21.47 -10.89 17.53
CA PRO A 231 21.21 -9.45 17.54
C PRO A 231 22.29 -8.67 16.76
N SER A 232 21.89 -7.74 15.90
CA SER A 232 22.82 -6.89 15.15
C SER A 232 22.77 -5.44 15.65
N HIS A 233 23.94 -4.77 15.72
CA HIS A 233 24.09 -3.39 16.19
C HIS A 233 24.59 -2.45 15.08
N LEU A 234 23.85 -2.34 13.96
CA LEU A 234 24.21 -1.39 12.90
C LEU A 234 23.81 0.05 13.28
N LYS A 235 24.73 1.01 13.07
CA LYS A 235 24.45 2.45 13.22
C LYS A 235 23.74 2.94 11.95
N LEU A 236 22.42 3.17 12.03
CA LEU A 236 21.54 3.47 10.89
C LEU A 236 21.88 4.78 10.17
N LEU A 237 22.10 5.89 10.90
CA LEU A 237 22.28 7.23 10.32
C LEU A 237 23.48 7.37 9.35
N PRO A 238 24.69 6.88 9.70
CA PRO A 238 25.82 6.92 8.76
C PRO A 238 25.59 6.10 7.49
N ALA A 239 24.91 4.94 7.62
CA ALA A 239 24.60 4.07 6.50
C ALA A 239 23.57 4.69 5.54
N ILE A 240 22.55 5.37 6.05
CA ILE A 240 21.58 6.13 5.26
C ILE A 240 22.28 7.22 4.44
N LYS A 241 23.12 8.06 5.07
CA LYS A 241 23.85 9.14 4.38
C LYS A 241 24.71 8.61 3.23
N LYS A 242 25.38 7.48 3.44
CA LYS A 242 26.23 6.84 2.44
C LYS A 242 25.41 6.23 1.29
N THR A 243 24.21 5.69 1.55
CA THR A 243 23.30 5.20 0.52
C THR A 243 22.81 6.32 -0.40
N PHE A 244 22.57 7.50 0.15
CA PHE A 244 22.22 8.68 -0.64
C PHE A 244 23.40 9.27 -1.47
N SER A 245 24.63 8.82 -1.30
CA SER A 245 25.73 9.25 -2.20
C SER A 245 25.65 8.61 -3.59
N ASN A 246 25.01 7.44 -3.71
CA ASN A 246 24.84 6.78 -5.00
C ASN A 246 23.85 7.52 -5.90
N GLN A 247 24.36 8.06 -7.02
CA GLN A 247 23.56 8.87 -7.96
C GLN A 247 22.49 8.06 -8.69
N ASN A 248 22.78 6.81 -9.02
CA ASN A 248 21.86 5.91 -9.68
C ASN A 248 20.65 5.57 -8.78
N PHE A 249 20.94 5.36 -7.50
CA PHE A 249 19.90 5.16 -6.48
C PHE A 249 18.99 6.38 -6.31
N LYS A 250 19.53 7.60 -6.36
CA LYS A 250 18.70 8.82 -6.30
C LYS A 250 17.70 8.89 -7.45
N TYR A 251 18.14 8.63 -8.68
CA TYR A 251 17.24 8.63 -9.84
C TYR A 251 16.14 7.57 -9.71
N TYR A 252 16.52 6.37 -9.29
CA TYR A 252 15.59 5.30 -8.99
C TYR A 252 14.59 5.73 -7.90
N LEU A 253 15.07 6.27 -6.78
CA LEU A 253 14.27 6.61 -5.60
C LEU A 253 13.22 7.69 -5.89
N VAL A 254 13.59 8.76 -6.64
CA VAL A 254 12.64 9.81 -7.04
C VAL A 254 11.56 9.25 -7.97
N SER A 255 11.93 8.35 -8.88
CA SER A 255 10.97 7.72 -9.79
C SER A 255 10.00 6.82 -9.04
N ASP A 256 10.50 5.99 -8.13
CA ASP A 256 9.71 5.06 -7.32
C ASP A 256 8.77 5.83 -6.36
N PHE A 257 9.26 6.90 -5.73
CA PHE A 257 8.47 7.81 -4.90
C PHE A 257 7.30 8.44 -5.67
N SER A 258 7.59 9.01 -6.85
CA SER A 258 6.56 9.63 -7.69
C SER A 258 5.52 8.62 -8.17
N TYR A 259 5.96 7.40 -8.49
CA TYR A 259 5.07 6.28 -8.83
C TYR A 259 4.12 5.91 -7.69
N TYR A 260 4.63 5.71 -6.48
CA TYR A 260 3.78 5.34 -5.34
C TYR A 260 2.85 6.47 -4.92
N MET A 261 3.25 7.72 -5.10
CA MET A 261 2.38 8.87 -4.91
C MET A 261 1.22 8.84 -5.93
N ALA A 262 1.51 8.63 -7.22
CA ALA A 262 0.50 8.49 -8.27
C ALA A 262 -0.43 7.28 -8.04
N LEU A 263 0.13 6.13 -7.66
CA LEU A 263 -0.65 4.92 -7.35
C LEU A 263 -1.64 5.14 -6.21
N SER A 264 -1.26 5.91 -5.19
CA SER A 264 -2.15 6.24 -4.06
C SER A 264 -3.29 7.16 -4.46
N ILE A 265 -3.08 8.06 -5.43
CA ILE A 265 -4.16 8.87 -6.02
C ILE A 265 -5.21 7.95 -6.68
N ILE A 266 -4.79 6.97 -7.50
CA ILE A 266 -5.72 6.01 -8.12
C ILE A 266 -6.47 5.22 -7.07
N SER A 267 -5.75 4.66 -6.09
CA SER A 267 -6.34 3.81 -5.06
C SER A 267 -7.37 4.56 -4.20
N SER A 268 -7.06 5.80 -3.78
CA SER A 268 -7.98 6.64 -3.01
C SER A 268 -9.15 7.17 -3.85
N GLY A 269 -8.91 7.41 -5.14
CA GLY A 269 -9.89 7.95 -6.07
C GLY A 269 -10.84 6.91 -6.67
N LEU A 270 -10.53 5.61 -6.58
CA LEU A 270 -11.26 4.56 -7.29
C LEU A 270 -12.77 4.65 -7.10
N LEU A 271 -13.25 4.71 -5.87
CA LEU A 271 -14.69 4.75 -5.57
C LEU A 271 -15.34 6.05 -6.07
N TYR A 272 -14.62 7.17 -6.00
CA TYR A 272 -15.11 8.45 -6.56
C TYR A 272 -15.17 8.41 -8.10
N PHE A 273 -14.17 7.84 -8.74
CA PHE A 273 -14.16 7.72 -10.20
C PHE A 273 -15.34 6.86 -10.70
N LEU A 274 -15.64 5.77 -9.98
CA LEU A 274 -16.79 4.93 -10.28
C LEU A 274 -18.11 5.69 -10.04
N LYS A 275 -18.29 6.27 -8.88
CA LYS A 275 -19.56 6.85 -8.45
C LYS A 275 -19.85 8.19 -9.10
N VAL A 276 -18.84 9.04 -9.25
CA VAL A 276 -19.03 10.44 -9.70
C VAL A 276 -18.77 10.60 -11.20
N LEU A 277 -17.69 9.99 -11.74
CA LEU A 277 -17.33 10.18 -13.14
C LEU A 277 -18.02 9.19 -14.08
N LEU A 278 -18.34 7.99 -13.59
CA LEU A 278 -18.95 6.92 -14.40
C LEU A 278 -20.40 6.61 -14.02
N ASP A 279 -20.88 7.13 -12.90
CA ASP A 279 -22.21 6.83 -12.33
C ASP A 279 -22.47 5.32 -12.17
N LEU A 280 -21.42 4.59 -11.75
CA LEU A 280 -21.48 3.16 -11.48
C LEU A 280 -21.59 2.90 -9.96
N PRO A 281 -22.22 1.79 -9.54
CA PRO A 281 -22.21 1.37 -8.14
C PRO A 281 -20.80 1.13 -7.59
N GLU A 282 -20.56 1.47 -6.32
CA GLU A 282 -19.26 1.28 -5.65
C GLU A 282 -18.85 -0.20 -5.57
N SER A 283 -19.82 -1.13 -5.63
CA SER A 283 -19.58 -2.58 -5.64
C SER A 283 -18.69 -3.03 -6.81
N TYR A 284 -18.70 -2.31 -7.94
CA TYR A 284 -17.75 -2.56 -9.03
C TYR A 284 -16.28 -2.35 -8.65
N GLY A 285 -16.01 -1.62 -7.56
CA GLY A 285 -14.64 -1.39 -7.08
C GLY A 285 -13.89 -2.70 -6.79
N GLY A 286 -14.56 -3.66 -6.14
CA GLY A 286 -13.98 -4.98 -5.86
C GLY A 286 -13.74 -5.80 -7.12
N GLU A 287 -14.71 -5.82 -8.04
CA GLU A 287 -14.59 -6.56 -9.32
C GLU A 287 -13.45 -6.01 -10.18
N LEU A 288 -13.36 -4.69 -10.31
CA LEU A 288 -12.33 -4.01 -11.10
C LEU A 288 -10.94 -4.21 -10.51
N MET A 289 -10.79 -4.16 -9.17
CA MET A 289 -9.53 -4.47 -8.51
C MET A 289 -9.13 -5.93 -8.70
N ALA A 290 -10.06 -6.86 -8.56
CA ALA A 290 -9.80 -8.27 -8.81
C ALA A 290 -9.40 -8.51 -10.28
N ALA A 291 -10.12 -7.92 -11.23
CA ALA A 291 -9.79 -7.98 -12.65
C ALA A 291 -8.41 -7.41 -12.94
N MET A 292 -8.05 -6.25 -12.38
CA MET A 292 -6.74 -5.63 -12.53
C MET A 292 -5.61 -6.55 -12.06
N VAL A 293 -5.78 -7.19 -10.92
CA VAL A 293 -4.81 -8.14 -10.37
C VAL A 293 -4.69 -9.39 -11.27
N ILE A 294 -5.82 -9.98 -11.66
CA ILE A 294 -5.83 -11.17 -12.54
C ILE A 294 -5.13 -10.87 -13.86
N PHE A 295 -5.47 -9.75 -14.50
CA PHE A 295 -4.81 -9.34 -15.74
C PHE A 295 -3.31 -9.04 -15.53
N SER A 296 -2.93 -8.45 -14.40
CA SER A 296 -1.51 -8.21 -14.11
C SER A 296 -0.72 -9.51 -13.97
N LEU A 297 -1.31 -10.56 -13.38
CA LEU A 297 -0.67 -11.88 -13.30
C LEU A 297 -0.44 -12.51 -14.69
N VAL A 298 -1.36 -12.29 -15.62
CA VAL A 298 -1.19 -12.75 -17.01
C VAL A 298 -0.02 -12.02 -17.70
N PHE A 299 0.23 -10.75 -17.36
CA PHE A 299 1.35 -10.01 -17.91
C PHE A 299 2.70 -10.33 -17.28
N TYR A 300 2.79 -10.95 -16.10
CA TYR A 300 4.05 -11.29 -15.43
C TYR A 300 5.03 -12.11 -16.29
N PRO A 301 4.62 -13.19 -16.96
CA PRO A 301 5.51 -13.94 -17.85
C PRO A 301 6.05 -13.10 -19.01
N LEU A 302 5.21 -12.22 -19.58
CA LEU A 302 5.58 -11.30 -20.65
C LEU A 302 6.62 -10.28 -20.19
N VAL A 303 6.41 -9.68 -19.02
CA VAL A 303 7.37 -8.75 -18.39
C VAL A 303 8.72 -9.44 -18.18
N ASN A 304 8.72 -10.67 -17.64
CA ASN A 304 9.94 -11.45 -17.44
C ASN A 304 10.64 -11.80 -18.75
N TYR A 305 9.89 -12.17 -19.77
CA TYR A 305 10.45 -12.48 -21.09
C TYR A 305 11.11 -11.25 -21.72
N PHE A 306 10.40 -10.13 -21.77
CA PHE A 306 10.90 -8.89 -22.37
C PHE A 306 12.04 -8.28 -21.53
N SER A 307 12.01 -8.36 -20.20
CA SER A 307 13.08 -7.84 -19.35
C SER A 307 14.43 -8.52 -19.59
N LYS A 308 14.41 -9.81 -19.91
CA LYS A 308 15.62 -10.57 -20.31
C LYS A 308 16.13 -10.16 -21.71
N LYS A 309 15.22 -9.80 -22.63
CA LYS A 309 15.56 -9.50 -24.02
C LYS A 309 16.02 -8.06 -24.24
N VAL A 310 15.29 -7.09 -23.69
CA VAL A 310 15.55 -5.65 -23.94
C VAL A 310 16.14 -4.91 -22.73
N GLY A 311 16.19 -5.57 -21.56
CA GLY A 311 16.59 -4.97 -20.30
C GLY A 311 15.39 -4.50 -19.46
N LYS A 312 15.65 -4.16 -18.20
CA LYS A 312 14.63 -3.74 -17.23
C LYS A 312 14.19 -2.28 -17.45
N LYS A 313 15.15 -1.40 -17.77
CA LYS A 313 14.93 0.05 -17.94
C LYS A 313 13.90 0.40 -19.00
N PRO A 314 13.94 -0.11 -20.25
CA PRO A 314 12.95 0.23 -21.28
C PRO A 314 11.51 -0.15 -20.88
N ILE A 315 11.32 -1.29 -20.17
CA ILE A 315 10.01 -1.73 -19.74
C ILE A 315 9.44 -0.82 -18.65
N VAL A 316 10.27 -0.40 -17.69
CA VAL A 316 9.86 0.55 -16.65
C VAL A 316 9.49 1.90 -17.26
N LEU A 317 10.29 2.41 -18.22
CA LEU A 317 9.96 3.65 -18.95
C LEU A 317 8.66 3.54 -19.74
N PHE A 318 8.45 2.44 -20.46
CA PHE A 318 7.17 2.16 -21.13
C PHE A 318 6.01 2.15 -20.14
N SER A 319 6.18 1.54 -18.97
CA SER A 319 5.15 1.47 -17.93
C SER A 319 4.81 2.85 -17.37
N PHE A 320 5.78 3.73 -17.15
CA PHE A 320 5.51 5.11 -16.73
C PHE A 320 4.81 5.91 -17.83
N ALA A 321 5.20 5.75 -19.10
CA ALA A 321 4.52 6.39 -20.21
C ALA A 321 3.07 5.94 -20.34
N LEU A 322 2.81 4.62 -20.26
CA LEU A 322 1.46 4.09 -20.30
C LEU A 322 0.62 4.56 -19.11
N LEU A 323 1.19 4.57 -17.90
CA LEU A 323 0.52 5.07 -16.71
C LEU A 323 0.18 6.57 -16.83
N SER A 324 1.06 7.36 -17.45
CA SER A 324 0.77 8.77 -17.77
C SER A 324 -0.46 8.91 -18.66
N LEU A 325 -0.57 8.08 -19.71
CA LEU A 325 -1.75 8.09 -20.60
C LEU A 325 -3.03 7.66 -19.86
N ILE A 326 -2.92 6.71 -18.93
CA ILE A 326 -4.05 6.29 -18.08
C ILE A 326 -4.54 7.46 -17.21
N PHE A 327 -3.63 8.25 -16.64
CA PHE A 327 -4.00 9.44 -15.87
C PHE A 327 -4.67 10.52 -16.73
N VAL A 328 -4.23 10.70 -17.98
CA VAL A 328 -4.93 11.57 -18.95
C VAL A 328 -6.33 11.01 -19.23
N ALA A 329 -6.48 9.70 -19.38
CA ALA A 329 -7.79 9.08 -19.57
C ALA A 329 -8.72 9.29 -18.37
N ILE A 330 -8.20 9.27 -17.14
CA ILE A 330 -8.98 9.58 -15.92
C ILE A 330 -9.56 11.00 -15.97
N PHE A 331 -8.82 11.99 -16.49
CA PHE A 331 -9.33 13.35 -16.65
C PHE A 331 -10.57 13.41 -17.57
N PHE A 332 -10.60 12.59 -18.63
CA PHE A 332 -11.70 12.51 -19.58
C PHE A 332 -12.73 11.41 -19.27
N LEU A 333 -12.60 10.73 -18.13
CA LEU A 333 -13.49 9.63 -17.75
C LEU A 333 -14.94 10.09 -17.69
N GLY A 334 -15.85 9.28 -18.21
CA GLY A 334 -17.27 9.62 -18.37
C GLY A 334 -17.61 10.49 -19.60
N LYS A 335 -16.61 11.01 -20.32
CA LYS A 335 -16.80 11.83 -21.53
C LYS A 335 -16.54 11.05 -22.84
N PHE A 336 -16.03 9.83 -22.75
CA PHE A 336 -15.81 8.99 -23.94
C PHE A 336 -17.12 8.44 -24.50
N PRO A 337 -17.20 8.17 -25.81
CA PRO A 337 -18.40 7.67 -26.48
C PRO A 337 -18.68 6.17 -26.22
N PHE A 338 -18.17 5.62 -25.13
CA PHE A 338 -18.34 4.22 -24.71
C PHE A 338 -19.20 4.15 -23.44
N SER A 339 -19.84 3.00 -23.20
CA SER A 339 -20.59 2.82 -21.96
C SER A 339 -19.66 2.94 -20.73
N PRO A 340 -20.16 3.43 -19.58
CA PRO A 340 -19.36 3.64 -18.38
C PRO A 340 -18.59 2.39 -17.92
N ILE A 341 -19.23 1.22 -18.01
CA ILE A 341 -18.62 -0.04 -17.63
C ILE A 341 -17.45 -0.43 -18.56
N VAL A 342 -17.59 -0.18 -19.87
CA VAL A 342 -16.52 -0.41 -20.84
C VAL A 342 -15.33 0.50 -20.56
N GLN A 343 -15.56 1.79 -20.24
CA GLN A 343 -14.50 2.72 -19.85
C GLN A 343 -13.74 2.23 -18.60
N ALA A 344 -14.46 1.74 -17.58
CA ALA A 344 -13.86 1.19 -16.38
C ALA A 344 -12.95 -0.02 -16.68
N TYR A 345 -13.43 -0.99 -17.46
CA TYR A 345 -12.63 -2.18 -17.81
C TYR A 345 -11.45 -1.86 -18.73
N MET A 346 -11.61 -0.94 -19.69
CA MET A 346 -10.48 -0.48 -20.53
C MET A 346 -9.37 0.15 -19.70
N LEU A 347 -9.74 0.97 -18.72
CA LEU A 347 -8.79 1.61 -17.81
C LEU A 347 -8.05 0.55 -16.95
N VAL A 348 -8.78 -0.40 -16.39
CA VAL A 348 -8.25 -1.50 -15.58
C VAL A 348 -7.31 -2.41 -16.38
N LEU A 349 -7.72 -2.81 -17.58
CA LEU A 349 -6.90 -3.65 -18.47
C LEU A 349 -5.60 -2.93 -18.85
N SER A 350 -5.70 -1.64 -19.21
CA SER A 350 -4.52 -0.82 -19.53
C SER A 350 -3.59 -0.66 -18.32
N ALA A 351 -4.14 -0.47 -17.10
CA ALA A 351 -3.39 -0.31 -15.86
C ALA A 351 -2.71 -1.60 -15.38
N SER A 352 -3.21 -2.76 -15.80
CA SER A 352 -2.65 -4.06 -15.42
C SER A 352 -1.22 -4.27 -15.94
N ILE A 353 -0.87 -3.69 -17.09
CA ILE A 353 0.48 -3.78 -17.68
C ILE A 353 1.52 -3.04 -16.83
N PRO A 354 1.36 -1.72 -16.54
CA PRO A 354 2.29 -1.03 -15.64
C PRO A 354 2.28 -1.62 -14.22
N LEU A 355 1.14 -2.08 -13.71
CA LEU A 355 1.08 -2.72 -12.40
C LEU A 355 1.94 -4.00 -12.35
N ALA A 356 1.89 -4.83 -13.39
CA ALA A 356 2.73 -6.02 -13.49
C ALA A 356 4.21 -5.68 -13.54
N SER A 357 4.59 -4.72 -14.36
CA SER A 357 5.99 -4.32 -14.57
C SER A 357 6.57 -3.64 -13.34
N LEU A 358 5.86 -2.65 -12.79
CA LEU A 358 6.27 -1.84 -11.65
C LEU A 358 6.11 -2.56 -10.30
N GLY A 359 5.38 -3.67 -10.28
CA GLY A 359 5.32 -4.58 -9.13
C GLY A 359 6.59 -5.45 -8.97
N ILE A 360 7.22 -5.84 -10.09
CA ILE A 360 8.35 -6.78 -10.09
C ILE A 360 9.70 -6.07 -10.29
N LEU A 361 9.82 -5.27 -11.35
CA LEU A 361 11.10 -4.76 -11.81
C LEU A 361 11.80 -3.79 -10.84
N PRO A 362 11.12 -2.89 -10.12
CA PRO A 362 11.80 -1.98 -9.20
C PRO A 362 12.60 -2.67 -8.12
N ASN A 363 12.09 -3.77 -7.54
CA ASN A 363 12.84 -4.52 -6.53
C ASN A 363 14.07 -5.22 -7.11
N ALA A 364 13.95 -5.76 -8.33
CA ALA A 364 15.07 -6.37 -9.04
C ALA A 364 16.14 -5.32 -9.43
N ILE A 365 15.72 -4.13 -9.85
CA ILE A 365 16.62 -3.01 -10.16
C ILE A 365 17.35 -2.53 -8.90
N LEU A 366 16.65 -2.44 -7.78
CA LEU A 366 17.23 -2.05 -6.51
C LEU A 366 18.30 -3.03 -6.02
N ALA A 367 18.03 -4.33 -6.20
CA ALA A 367 19.00 -5.38 -5.87
C ALA A 367 20.25 -5.25 -6.75
N ASP A 368 20.10 -4.98 -8.07
CA ASP A 368 21.23 -4.76 -8.97
C ASP A 368 22.07 -3.52 -8.53
N ILE A 369 21.42 -2.41 -8.15
CA ILE A 369 22.10 -1.20 -7.65
C ILE A 369 22.89 -1.55 -6.38
N ALA A 370 22.29 -2.24 -5.44
CA ALA A 370 22.93 -2.60 -4.18
C ALA A 370 24.10 -3.57 -4.37
N GLN A 371 23.97 -4.52 -5.27
CA GLN A 371 25.03 -5.48 -5.60
C GLN A 371 26.22 -4.78 -6.29
N HIS A 372 25.94 -3.88 -7.22
CA HIS A 372 27.00 -3.11 -7.90
C HIS A 372 27.77 -2.23 -6.91
N GLU A 373 27.07 -1.51 -6.04
CA GLU A 373 27.67 -0.72 -4.97
C GLU A 373 28.53 -1.58 -4.03
N ALA A 374 28.09 -2.80 -3.71
CA ALA A 374 28.84 -3.72 -2.88
C ALA A 374 30.13 -4.18 -3.56
N HIS A 375 30.11 -4.38 -4.88
CA HIS A 375 31.33 -4.69 -5.66
C HIS A 375 32.30 -3.52 -5.72
N GLU A 376 31.82 -2.27 -5.88
CA GLU A 376 32.67 -1.08 -5.95
C GLU A 376 33.27 -0.69 -4.59
N THR A 377 32.50 -0.83 -3.50
CA THR A 377 32.89 -0.34 -2.18
C THR A 377 33.44 -1.43 -1.24
N GLY A 378 33.24 -2.70 -1.58
CA GLY A 378 33.53 -3.84 -0.71
C GLY A 378 32.59 -3.98 0.50
N GLU A 379 31.55 -3.14 0.62
CA GLU A 379 30.61 -3.13 1.72
C GLU A 379 29.21 -3.60 1.29
N ASN A 380 28.73 -4.70 1.83
CA ASN A 380 27.37 -5.15 1.57
C ASN A 380 26.37 -4.34 2.42
N ARG A 381 25.62 -3.43 1.76
CA ARG A 381 24.61 -2.56 2.37
C ARG A 381 23.22 -2.74 1.74
N GLU A 382 22.96 -3.88 1.13
CA GLU A 382 21.69 -4.17 0.43
C GLU A 382 20.46 -3.86 1.29
N GLY A 383 20.44 -4.30 2.55
CA GLY A 383 19.34 -4.02 3.47
C GLY A 383 19.06 -2.52 3.66
N MET A 384 20.09 -1.66 3.58
CA MET A 384 19.93 -0.22 3.72
C MET A 384 19.25 0.41 2.49
N PHE A 385 19.58 -0.05 1.29
CA PHE A 385 18.90 0.40 0.07
C PHE A 385 17.41 0.09 0.11
N PHE A 386 17.04 -1.11 0.53
CA PHE A 386 15.64 -1.49 0.71
C PHE A 386 14.94 -0.70 1.82
N ALA A 387 15.61 -0.47 2.96
CA ALA A 387 15.03 0.31 4.06
C ALA A 387 14.71 1.76 3.64
N VAL A 388 15.64 2.43 2.95
CA VAL A 388 15.43 3.78 2.42
C VAL A 388 14.32 3.79 1.38
N LYS A 389 14.29 2.82 0.46
CA LYS A 389 13.21 2.67 -0.51
C LYS A 389 11.85 2.60 0.19
N TYR A 390 11.67 1.69 1.14
CA TYR A 390 10.37 1.52 1.80
C TYR A 390 9.93 2.75 2.59
N LEU A 391 10.87 3.50 3.17
CA LEU A 391 10.57 4.79 3.78
C LEU A 391 9.98 5.76 2.73
N PHE A 392 10.62 5.88 1.56
CA PHE A 392 10.13 6.76 0.49
C PHE A 392 8.83 6.27 -0.14
N VAL A 393 8.61 4.98 -0.25
CA VAL A 393 7.31 4.40 -0.66
C VAL A 393 6.20 4.85 0.30
N LYS A 394 6.41 4.74 1.61
CA LYS A 394 5.44 5.19 2.62
C LYS A 394 5.17 6.69 2.53
N LEU A 395 6.21 7.51 2.40
CA LEU A 395 6.08 8.95 2.22
C LEU A 395 5.33 9.30 0.92
N GLY A 396 5.65 8.63 -0.18
CA GLY A 396 4.95 8.81 -1.45
C GLY A 396 3.46 8.47 -1.35
N GLN A 397 3.13 7.33 -0.74
CA GLN A 397 1.74 6.93 -0.48
C GLN A 397 1.00 7.96 0.38
N THR A 398 1.65 8.45 1.43
CA THR A 398 1.08 9.47 2.32
C THR A 398 0.75 10.75 1.57
N LEU A 399 1.72 11.27 0.82
CA LEU A 399 1.55 12.52 0.06
C LEU A 399 0.54 12.33 -1.07
N GLY A 400 0.44 11.14 -1.67
CA GLY A 400 -0.55 10.82 -2.68
C GLY A 400 -1.98 10.85 -2.14
N ILE A 401 -2.23 10.24 -0.97
CA ILE A 401 -3.53 10.31 -0.30
C ILE A 401 -3.86 11.75 0.10
N ALA A 402 -2.88 12.48 0.64
CA ALA A 402 -3.06 13.87 1.05
C ALA A 402 -3.38 14.78 -0.16
N LEU A 403 -2.68 14.59 -1.28
CA LEU A 403 -2.92 15.33 -2.52
C LEU A 403 -4.30 15.01 -3.09
N PHE A 404 -4.70 13.72 -3.11
CA PHE A 404 -6.04 13.33 -3.52
C PHE A 404 -7.10 14.07 -2.70
N ALA A 405 -7.02 13.99 -1.36
CA ALA A 405 -7.97 14.62 -0.47
C ALA A 405 -7.97 16.16 -0.59
N PHE A 406 -6.82 16.79 -0.83
CA PHE A 406 -6.73 18.22 -1.10
C PHE A 406 -7.48 18.61 -2.39
N LEU A 407 -7.28 17.86 -3.46
CA LEU A 407 -7.89 18.17 -4.75
C LEU A 407 -9.42 18.01 -4.74
N THR A 408 -9.98 17.17 -3.86
CA THR A 408 -11.46 17.04 -3.72
C THR A 408 -12.15 18.33 -3.31
N ILE A 409 -11.44 19.31 -2.76
CA ILE A 409 -11.99 20.63 -2.42
C ILE A 409 -12.50 21.37 -3.66
N TYR A 410 -11.83 21.14 -4.81
CA TYR A 410 -12.21 21.76 -6.08
C TYR A 410 -13.38 21.06 -6.79
N GLY A 411 -14.01 20.09 -6.12
CA GLY A 411 -15.19 19.37 -6.58
C GLY A 411 -15.03 17.86 -6.56
N LYS A 412 -15.97 17.20 -5.90
CA LYS A 412 -16.02 15.74 -5.72
C LYS A 412 -17.40 15.15 -5.98
N ASP A 413 -18.34 15.98 -6.42
CA ASP A 413 -19.75 15.61 -6.58
C ASP A 413 -20.15 15.56 -8.06
N PRO A 414 -21.21 14.83 -8.42
CA PRO A 414 -21.74 14.84 -9.77
C PRO A 414 -22.09 16.27 -10.23
N GLY A 415 -21.60 16.66 -11.40
CA GLY A 415 -21.75 18.02 -11.93
C GLY A 415 -20.76 19.05 -11.35
N ASN A 416 -20.07 18.74 -10.27
CA ASN A 416 -18.96 19.50 -9.71
C ASN A 416 -17.79 18.55 -9.42
N ASP A 417 -17.20 18.00 -10.47
CA ASP A 417 -16.21 16.90 -10.44
C ASP A 417 -14.78 17.35 -10.83
N TYR A 418 -14.57 18.68 -10.90
CA TYR A 418 -13.29 19.22 -11.38
C TYR A 418 -12.11 18.80 -10.53
N GLY A 419 -12.26 18.74 -9.20
CA GLY A 419 -11.23 18.27 -8.28
C GLY A 419 -10.85 16.81 -8.53
N LEU A 420 -11.81 15.95 -8.85
CA LEU A 420 -11.54 14.55 -9.21
C LEU A 420 -10.75 14.45 -10.53
N ARG A 421 -11.11 15.27 -11.52
CA ARG A 421 -10.39 15.32 -12.80
C ARG A 421 -8.98 15.87 -12.67
N LEU A 422 -8.76 16.86 -11.78
CA LEU A 422 -7.42 17.39 -11.46
C LEU A 422 -6.48 16.29 -10.95
N ASN A 423 -7.00 15.26 -10.25
CA ASN A 423 -6.19 14.11 -9.86
C ASN A 423 -5.59 13.38 -11.07
N GLY A 424 -6.29 13.35 -12.20
CA GLY A 424 -5.75 12.85 -13.47
C GLY A 424 -4.54 13.68 -13.94
N ILE A 425 -4.63 15.02 -13.89
CA ILE A 425 -3.51 15.90 -14.27
C ILE A 425 -2.32 15.76 -13.32
N CYS A 426 -2.57 15.73 -12.01
CA CYS A 426 -1.52 15.56 -11.02
C CYS A 426 -0.83 14.19 -11.14
N GLY A 427 -1.60 13.12 -11.33
CA GLY A 427 -1.05 11.79 -11.57
C GLY A 427 -0.23 11.71 -12.86
N PHE A 428 -0.69 12.36 -13.94
CA PHE A 428 0.10 12.52 -15.16
C PHE A 428 1.43 13.20 -14.90
N ALA A 429 1.44 14.35 -14.20
CA ALA A 429 2.66 15.07 -13.88
C ALA A 429 3.65 14.22 -13.05
N LEU A 430 3.14 13.46 -12.06
CA LEU A 430 3.95 12.55 -11.25
C LEU A 430 4.56 11.42 -12.09
N CYS A 431 3.81 10.84 -13.03
CA CYS A 431 4.32 9.81 -13.92
C CYS A 431 5.35 10.36 -14.91
N VAL A 432 5.18 11.60 -15.40
CA VAL A 432 6.17 12.29 -16.24
C VAL A 432 7.45 12.56 -15.44
N ILE A 433 7.35 12.98 -14.17
CA ILE A 433 8.51 13.14 -13.28
C ILE A 433 9.21 11.78 -13.10
N ALA A 434 8.46 10.71 -12.80
CA ALA A 434 9.01 9.37 -12.68
C ALA A 434 9.76 8.95 -13.95
N PHE A 435 9.15 9.14 -15.10
CA PHE A 435 9.75 8.87 -16.41
C PHE A 435 11.04 9.67 -16.61
N ALA A 436 11.00 10.99 -16.42
CA ALA A 436 12.13 11.90 -16.64
C ALA A 436 13.34 11.57 -15.76
N PHE A 437 13.12 11.26 -14.49
CA PHE A 437 14.21 10.85 -13.60
C PHE A 437 14.73 9.46 -13.96
N PHE A 438 13.85 8.53 -14.32
CA PHE A 438 14.26 7.17 -14.70
C PHE A 438 15.01 7.11 -16.03
N THR A 439 14.84 8.07 -16.94
CA THR A 439 15.68 8.16 -18.14
C THR A 439 17.16 8.34 -17.80
N ARG A 440 17.47 9.04 -16.70
CA ARG A 440 18.84 9.28 -16.22
C ARG A 440 19.43 8.09 -15.46
N PHE A 441 18.60 7.14 -15.01
CA PHE A 441 19.05 5.89 -14.41
C PHE A 441 19.89 5.11 -15.42
N LYS A 442 21.05 4.60 -15.00
CA LYS A 442 21.91 3.74 -15.82
C LYS A 442 21.71 2.29 -15.41
N GLU A 443 21.16 1.48 -16.32
CA GLU A 443 20.99 0.06 -16.07
C GLU A 443 22.34 -0.63 -15.98
N GLN A 444 22.61 -1.24 -14.83
CA GLN A 444 23.81 -2.02 -14.58
C GLN A 444 23.43 -3.47 -14.87
N ARG A 445 23.95 -4.04 -15.94
CA ARG A 445 23.79 -5.47 -16.22
C ARG A 445 24.79 -6.21 -15.34
N ALA A 446 24.30 -7.20 -14.59
CA ALA A 446 25.19 -8.16 -13.94
C ALA A 446 26.08 -8.79 -15.03
N ALA A 447 27.39 -8.73 -14.83
CA ALA A 447 28.37 -9.34 -15.73
C ALA A 447 28.25 -10.85 -15.72
#